data_77cdce909bc092511b9f2fe1d38ff6d0
#
_entry.id   77cdce909bc092511b9f2fe1d38ff6d0
#
_cell.length_a   1.000
_cell.length_b   1.000
_cell.length_c   1.000
_cell.angle_alpha   90.00
_cell.angle_beta   90.00
_cell.angle_gamma   90.00
#
_symmetry.space_group_name_H-M   'P 1'
#
loop_
_entity.id
_entity.type
_entity.pdbx_description
1 polymer ?
#
loop_
_entity_poly.entity_id
_entity_poly.type
_entity_poly.pdbx_seq_one_letter_code
_entity_poly.pdbx_strand_id
1 'polypeptide(L)'
;MTVDDRYDVSGLPEAQFEPGSNGLVLKNLLGVTSKHIMDEAEARALEQAMDVLVRAYGETHRFTATDLCGCHRTWLGDIYEWAGHYRLVNVSKDGFPFAAAAQVPALMDQFERDVLRRCTPCRFTSRAEVVHALAEMHVELVLIHPFRDGNGRLARALSTLMALQAGLPLLDFSLMAGTGKTAYIAAIQAGLDKHYVPMESLFGEVIEQSRSSS
;
A
#
# COMPACT_ATOMS: atom_id res chain seq x y z
N MET A 1 36.06 -12.58 -15.52
CA MET A 1 34.87 -12.31 -16.35
C MET A 1 33.92 -11.54 -15.47
N THR A 2 33.79 -10.26 -15.72
CA THR A 2 33.00 -9.31 -14.97
C THR A 2 31.53 -9.65 -15.15
N VAL A 3 30.82 -9.84 -14.03
CA VAL A 3 29.34 -9.89 -13.98
C VAL A 3 28.84 -8.61 -14.64
N ASP A 4 27.88 -8.75 -15.52
CA ASP A 4 27.34 -7.71 -16.40
C ASP A 4 26.83 -6.54 -15.54
N ASP A 5 27.54 -5.40 -15.51
CA ASP A 5 27.25 -4.15 -14.77
C ASP A 5 25.86 -3.56 -15.08
N ARG A 6 25.15 -4.10 -16.09
CA ARG A 6 23.84 -3.63 -16.57
C ARG A 6 22.69 -3.82 -15.57
N TYR A 7 22.89 -4.62 -14.52
CA TYR A 7 21.86 -4.93 -13.52
C TYR A 7 22.33 -4.66 -12.08
N ASP A 8 23.45 -3.96 -11.92
CA ASP A 8 23.92 -3.57 -10.59
C ASP A 8 23.01 -2.47 -10.02
N VAL A 9 22.25 -2.81 -8.98
CA VAL A 9 21.38 -1.89 -8.23
C VAL A 9 22.00 -1.46 -6.91
N SER A 10 23.24 -1.89 -6.61
CA SER A 10 23.91 -1.64 -5.32
C SER A 10 24.12 -0.14 -5.03
N GLY A 11 24.15 0.69 -6.07
CA GLY A 11 24.22 2.15 -5.95
C GLY A 11 22.91 2.83 -5.58
N LEU A 12 21.78 2.15 -5.67
CA LEU A 12 20.47 2.72 -5.35
C LEU A 12 20.22 2.71 -3.84
N PRO A 13 19.84 3.85 -3.22
CA PRO A 13 19.55 3.92 -1.78
C PRO A 13 18.52 2.88 -1.33
N GLU A 14 17.51 2.64 -2.15
CA GLU A 14 16.45 1.67 -1.88
C GLU A 14 16.89 0.19 -1.94
N ALA A 15 18.04 -0.11 -2.55
CA ALA A 15 18.62 -1.46 -2.61
C ALA A 15 19.52 -1.76 -1.39
N GLN A 16 19.89 -0.72 -0.64
CA GLN A 16 20.84 -0.82 0.46
C GLN A 16 20.14 -1.20 1.77
N PHE A 17 20.89 -1.90 2.61
CA PHE A 17 20.50 -2.19 3.99
C PHE A 17 21.35 -1.35 4.96
N GLU A 18 20.78 -1.07 6.13
CA GLU A 18 21.48 -0.34 7.18
C GLU A 18 22.68 -1.15 7.67
N PRO A 19 23.90 -0.58 7.71
CA PRO A 19 25.07 -1.27 8.25
C PRO A 19 24.81 -1.77 9.67
N GLY A 20 25.13 -3.03 9.94
CA GLY A 20 24.89 -3.67 11.24
C GLY A 20 23.49 -4.26 11.44
N SER A 21 22.57 -4.10 10.48
CA SER A 21 21.24 -4.71 10.55
C SER A 21 21.19 -6.18 10.11
N ASN A 22 22.31 -6.75 9.66
CA ASN A 22 22.39 -8.10 9.07
C ASN A 22 21.42 -8.30 7.87
N GLY A 23 21.15 -7.24 7.10
CA GLY A 23 20.23 -7.27 5.97
C GLY A 23 18.75 -7.30 6.36
N LEU A 24 18.40 -6.97 7.61
CA LEU A 24 17.01 -7.01 8.09
C LEU A 24 16.32 -5.64 8.03
N VAL A 25 17.08 -4.55 7.99
CA VAL A 25 16.54 -3.18 7.95
C VAL A 25 17.11 -2.46 6.73
N LEU A 26 16.23 -1.86 5.93
CA LEU A 26 16.63 -1.02 4.80
C LEU A 26 17.39 0.21 5.32
N LYS A 27 18.32 0.72 4.50
CA LYS A 27 19.03 1.97 4.79
C LYS A 27 18.01 3.07 5.09
N ASN A 28 18.20 3.76 6.20
CA ASN A 28 17.23 4.71 6.72
C ASN A 28 17.90 5.96 7.28
N LEU A 29 17.14 7.04 7.41
CA LEU A 29 17.61 8.34 7.89
C LEU A 29 17.81 8.37 9.43
N LEU A 30 17.26 7.38 10.14
CA LEU A 30 17.28 7.31 11.61
C LEU A 30 18.49 6.52 12.14
N GLY A 31 19.24 5.83 11.26
CA GLY A 31 20.35 4.94 11.67
C GLY A 31 19.89 3.72 12.49
N VAL A 32 18.61 3.33 12.36
CA VAL A 32 18.04 2.20 13.11
C VAL A 32 18.44 0.88 12.45
N THR A 33 19.04 -0.01 13.23
CA THR A 33 19.51 -1.34 12.79
C THR A 33 18.61 -2.50 13.25
N SER A 34 17.76 -2.26 14.28
CA SER A 34 16.83 -3.26 14.81
C SER A 34 15.52 -3.26 14.02
N LYS A 35 15.14 -4.44 13.49
CA LYS A 35 13.87 -4.61 12.76
C LYS A 35 12.65 -4.27 13.62
N HIS A 36 12.66 -4.68 14.89
CA HIS A 36 11.57 -4.38 15.83
C HIS A 36 11.40 -2.88 16.06
N ILE A 37 12.52 -2.16 16.32
CA ILE A 37 12.49 -0.70 16.51
C ILE A 37 12.03 0.02 15.25
N MET A 38 12.45 -0.47 14.07
CA MET A 38 12.02 0.10 12.79
C MET A 38 10.51 -0.12 12.57
N ASP A 39 10.00 -1.32 12.84
CA ASP A 39 8.57 -1.62 12.72
C ASP A 39 7.72 -0.71 13.64
N GLU A 40 8.18 -0.43 14.85
CA GLU A 40 7.52 0.51 15.77
C GLU A 40 7.61 1.97 15.27
N ALA A 41 8.75 2.37 14.71
CA ALA A 41 8.92 3.72 14.15
C ALA A 41 7.98 3.94 12.97
N GLU A 42 7.92 2.99 12.04
CA GLU A 42 7.03 3.04 10.89
C GLU A 42 5.55 3.01 11.28
N ALA A 43 5.17 2.23 12.31
CA ALA A 43 3.80 2.16 12.79
C ALA A 43 3.35 3.51 13.39
N ARG A 44 4.18 4.12 14.25
CA ARG A 44 3.90 5.45 14.80
C ARG A 44 3.83 6.53 13.72
N ALA A 45 4.73 6.49 12.76
CA ALA A 45 4.71 7.42 11.64
C ALA A 45 3.44 7.27 10.80
N LEU A 46 2.92 6.03 10.62
CA LEU A 46 1.67 5.79 9.91
C LEU A 46 0.46 6.37 10.65
N GLU A 47 0.40 6.19 11.96
CA GLU A 47 -0.65 6.76 12.81
C GLU A 47 -0.69 8.29 12.66
N GLN A 48 0.46 8.95 12.81
CA GLN A 48 0.58 10.41 12.64
C GLN A 48 0.23 10.86 11.21
N ALA A 49 0.68 10.10 10.21
CA ALA A 49 0.36 10.39 8.82
C ALA A 49 -1.15 10.27 8.55
N MET A 50 -1.83 9.28 9.11
CA MET A 50 -3.28 9.14 8.95
C MET A 50 -4.05 10.36 9.47
N ASP A 51 -3.64 10.95 10.59
CA ASP A 51 -4.24 12.20 11.10
C ASP A 51 -4.10 13.36 10.13
N VAL A 52 -2.95 13.46 9.45
CA VAL A 52 -2.70 14.47 8.41
C VAL A 52 -3.53 14.19 7.16
N LEU A 53 -3.52 12.94 6.68
CA LEU A 53 -4.17 12.54 5.44
C LEU A 53 -5.70 12.66 5.52
N VAL A 54 -6.32 12.29 6.64
CA VAL A 54 -7.77 12.43 6.85
C VAL A 54 -8.19 13.91 6.80
N ARG A 55 -7.36 14.83 7.29
CA ARG A 55 -7.63 16.27 7.20
C ARG A 55 -7.37 16.84 5.82
N ALA A 56 -6.39 16.29 5.09
CA ALA A 56 -6.00 16.78 3.76
C ALA A 56 -6.96 16.33 2.66
N TYR A 57 -7.48 15.11 2.75
CA TYR A 57 -8.33 14.50 1.73
C TYR A 57 -9.78 14.43 2.18
N GLY A 58 -10.56 15.43 1.77
CA GLY A 58 -11.99 15.50 2.10
C GLY A 58 -12.85 14.50 1.31
N GLU A 59 -14.14 14.49 1.64
CA GLU A 59 -15.14 13.52 1.11
C GLU A 59 -15.29 13.55 -0.42
N THR A 60 -14.94 14.67 -1.07
CA THR A 60 -15.09 14.84 -2.52
C THR A 60 -13.78 14.70 -3.29
N HIS A 61 -12.68 14.40 -2.58
CA HIS A 61 -11.38 14.31 -3.20
C HIS A 61 -11.30 13.10 -4.15
N ARG A 62 -10.80 13.34 -5.35
CA ARG A 62 -10.50 12.29 -6.34
C ARG A 62 -9.02 11.97 -6.27
N PHE A 63 -8.70 10.78 -5.79
CA PHE A 63 -7.30 10.36 -5.65
C PHE A 63 -6.62 10.19 -7.01
N THR A 64 -5.36 10.57 -7.06
CA THR A 64 -4.44 10.41 -8.20
C THR A 64 -3.24 9.57 -7.82
N ALA A 65 -2.49 9.08 -8.80
CA ALA A 65 -1.22 8.38 -8.56
C ALA A 65 -0.21 9.29 -7.83
N THR A 66 -0.23 10.60 -8.10
CA THR A 66 0.59 11.59 -7.39
C THR A 66 0.19 11.72 -5.92
N ASP A 67 -1.10 11.66 -5.59
CA ASP A 67 -1.55 11.66 -4.19
C ASP A 67 -1.02 10.45 -3.43
N LEU A 68 -0.96 9.28 -4.06
CA LEU A 68 -0.40 8.07 -3.44
C LEU A 68 1.09 8.23 -3.14
N CYS A 69 1.85 8.85 -4.02
CA CYS A 69 3.24 9.25 -3.75
C CYS A 69 3.32 10.23 -2.58
N GLY A 70 2.42 11.20 -2.52
CA GLY A 70 2.30 12.15 -1.42
C GLY A 70 1.98 11.47 -0.09
N CYS A 71 0.99 10.56 -0.06
CA CYS A 71 0.63 9.77 1.12
C CYS A 71 1.82 8.95 1.64
N HIS A 72 2.51 8.27 0.73
CA HIS A 72 3.68 7.48 1.07
C HIS A 72 4.83 8.33 1.62
N ARG A 73 5.05 9.52 1.04
CA ARG A 73 6.05 10.48 1.53
C ARG A 73 5.66 11.06 2.90
N THR A 74 4.40 11.43 3.10
CA THR A 74 3.88 11.92 4.39
C THR A 74 4.11 10.90 5.50
N TRP A 75 3.97 9.61 5.18
CA TRP A 75 4.20 8.55 6.15
C TRP A 75 5.66 8.23 6.39
N LEU A 76 6.47 8.02 5.35
CA LEU A 76 7.81 7.45 5.46
C LEU A 76 8.95 8.43 5.12
N GLY A 77 8.64 9.69 4.80
CA GLY A 77 9.63 10.66 4.33
C GLY A 77 10.72 11.01 5.34
N ASP A 78 10.41 10.95 6.63
CA ASP A 78 11.38 11.17 7.70
C ASP A 78 12.19 9.91 8.06
N ILE A 79 11.81 8.75 7.48
CA ILE A 79 12.47 7.46 7.74
C ILE A 79 13.34 7.04 6.55
N TYR A 80 12.84 7.24 5.33
CA TYR A 80 13.50 6.75 4.12
C TYR A 80 13.62 7.81 3.03
N GLU A 81 14.82 7.94 2.45
CA GLU A 81 15.11 8.89 1.37
C GLU A 81 14.26 8.61 0.10
N TRP A 82 13.96 7.35 -0.18
CA TRP A 82 13.17 6.92 -1.34
C TRP A 82 11.64 7.04 -1.14
N ALA A 83 11.18 7.46 0.03
CA ALA A 83 9.75 7.58 0.31
C ALA A 83 9.05 8.54 -0.67
N GLY A 84 7.90 8.10 -1.18
CA GLY A 84 7.12 8.85 -2.18
C GLY A 84 7.62 8.73 -3.61
N HIS A 85 8.66 7.95 -3.86
CA HIS A 85 9.15 7.64 -5.21
C HIS A 85 8.85 6.20 -5.60
N TYR A 86 8.48 5.99 -6.87
CA TYR A 86 8.33 4.62 -7.38
C TYR A 86 9.66 3.90 -7.33
N ARG A 87 9.61 2.61 -6.97
CA ARG A 87 10.80 1.78 -6.90
C ARG A 87 11.47 1.59 -8.26
N LEU A 88 12.77 1.54 -8.24
CA LEU A 88 13.62 1.21 -9.40
C LEU A 88 14.11 -0.24 -9.36
N VAL A 89 13.88 -0.95 -8.26
CA VAL A 89 14.28 -2.35 -8.07
C VAL A 89 13.07 -3.28 -8.20
N ASN A 90 13.32 -4.48 -8.75
CA ASN A 90 12.32 -5.55 -8.73
C ASN A 90 12.18 -6.10 -7.32
N VAL A 91 10.94 -6.36 -6.90
CA VAL A 91 10.63 -6.90 -5.58
C VAL A 91 9.75 -8.14 -5.70
N SER A 92 9.93 -9.06 -4.76
CA SER A 92 9.10 -10.25 -4.59
C SER A 92 8.84 -10.50 -3.11
N LYS A 93 7.79 -11.22 -2.79
CA LYS A 93 7.46 -11.62 -1.43
C LYS A 93 6.99 -13.08 -1.40
N ASP A 94 7.61 -13.88 -0.57
CA ASP A 94 7.28 -15.32 -0.42
C ASP A 94 7.22 -16.06 -1.77
N GLY A 95 8.15 -15.71 -2.70
CA GLY A 95 8.22 -16.28 -4.05
C GLY A 95 7.25 -15.67 -5.07
N PHE A 96 6.36 -14.79 -4.67
CA PHE A 96 5.46 -14.07 -5.58
C PHE A 96 6.14 -12.81 -6.12
N PRO A 97 6.39 -12.70 -7.45
CA PRO A 97 6.96 -11.51 -8.06
C PRO A 97 5.85 -10.46 -8.27
N PHE A 98 6.16 -9.21 -7.93
CA PHE A 98 5.30 -8.07 -8.28
C PHE A 98 5.66 -7.53 -9.68
N ALA A 99 4.94 -6.51 -10.14
CA ALA A 99 5.20 -5.89 -11.44
C ALA A 99 6.68 -5.49 -11.60
N ALA A 100 7.22 -5.62 -12.80
CA ALA A 100 8.59 -5.18 -13.07
C ALA A 100 8.75 -3.68 -12.79
N ALA A 101 9.85 -3.27 -12.15
CA ALA A 101 10.08 -1.88 -11.75
C ALA A 101 9.93 -0.89 -12.91
N ALA A 102 10.45 -1.22 -14.08
CA ALA A 102 10.34 -0.39 -15.27
C ALA A 102 8.90 -0.17 -15.77
N GLN A 103 7.96 -1.04 -15.38
CA GLN A 103 6.54 -0.92 -15.76
C GLN A 103 5.72 -0.12 -14.75
N VAL A 104 6.23 0.09 -13.53
CA VAL A 104 5.48 0.74 -12.45
C VAL A 104 4.89 2.09 -12.85
N PRO A 105 5.63 3.02 -13.48
CA PRO A 105 5.04 4.31 -13.86
C PRO A 105 3.84 4.16 -14.79
N ALA A 106 3.94 3.34 -15.84
CA ALA A 106 2.85 3.12 -16.79
C ALA A 106 1.64 2.42 -16.14
N LEU A 107 1.89 1.46 -15.24
CA LEU A 107 0.84 0.77 -14.49
C LEU A 107 0.14 1.71 -13.50
N MET A 108 0.84 2.63 -12.87
CA MET A 108 0.25 3.63 -11.97
C MET A 108 -0.58 4.65 -12.75
N ASP A 109 -0.14 5.06 -13.94
CA ASP A 109 -0.95 5.91 -14.84
C ASP A 109 -2.23 5.19 -15.28
N GLN A 110 -2.14 3.89 -15.61
CA GLN A 110 -3.30 3.08 -15.94
C GLN A 110 -4.23 2.91 -14.74
N PHE A 111 -3.70 2.60 -13.57
CA PHE A 111 -4.44 2.47 -12.32
C PHE A 111 -5.22 3.76 -11.98
N GLU A 112 -4.60 4.93 -12.18
CA GLU A 112 -5.31 6.20 -12.02
C GLU A 112 -6.49 6.32 -12.98
N ARG A 113 -6.27 6.07 -14.28
CA ARG A 113 -7.32 6.21 -15.30
C ARG A 113 -8.46 5.23 -15.11
N ASP A 114 -8.15 3.97 -14.84
CA ASP A 114 -9.10 2.86 -14.94
C ASP A 114 -9.75 2.53 -13.59
N VAL A 115 -9.06 2.79 -12.47
CA VAL A 115 -9.52 2.45 -11.12
C VAL A 115 -9.79 3.69 -10.28
N LEU A 116 -8.77 4.53 -10.00
CA LEU A 116 -8.94 5.65 -9.07
C LEU A 116 -10.01 6.63 -9.53
N ARG A 117 -10.05 6.98 -10.82
CA ARG A 117 -11.06 7.91 -11.37
C ARG A 117 -12.49 7.39 -11.26
N ARG A 118 -12.69 6.09 -11.26
CA ARG A 118 -14.00 5.46 -11.13
C ARG A 118 -14.38 5.22 -9.68
N CYS A 119 -13.42 4.83 -8.86
CA CYS A 119 -13.64 4.44 -7.47
C CYS A 119 -13.60 5.62 -6.49
N THR A 120 -13.08 6.79 -6.90
CA THR A 120 -12.96 7.96 -6.03
C THR A 120 -13.56 9.23 -6.66
N PRO A 121 -14.26 10.10 -5.89
CA PRO A 121 -14.60 9.88 -4.49
C PRO A 121 -15.50 8.65 -4.31
N CYS A 122 -15.28 7.87 -3.25
CA CYS A 122 -16.02 6.64 -2.98
C CYS A 122 -17.43 6.95 -2.43
N ARG A 123 -18.30 7.48 -3.29
CA ARG A 123 -19.66 7.96 -2.97
C ARG A 123 -20.70 7.22 -3.79
N PHE A 124 -20.77 5.90 -3.58
CA PHE A 124 -21.73 5.03 -4.26
C PHE A 124 -23.03 4.94 -3.45
N THR A 125 -24.12 4.59 -4.14
CA THR A 125 -25.45 4.50 -3.51
C THR A 125 -25.66 3.19 -2.78
N SER A 126 -25.00 2.12 -3.22
CA SER A 126 -25.13 0.80 -2.60
C SER A 126 -23.85 0.42 -1.88
N ARG A 127 -24.03 -0.34 -0.77
CA ARG A 127 -22.91 -0.92 -0.03
C ARG A 127 -22.07 -1.85 -0.91
N ALA A 128 -22.71 -2.61 -1.80
CA ALA A 128 -22.02 -3.54 -2.69
C ALA A 128 -21.03 -2.80 -3.61
N GLU A 129 -21.42 -1.64 -4.15
CA GLU A 129 -20.52 -0.80 -4.97
C GLU A 129 -19.35 -0.25 -4.15
N VAL A 130 -19.59 0.18 -2.91
CA VAL A 130 -18.51 0.63 -2.01
C VAL A 130 -17.52 -0.51 -1.75
N VAL A 131 -18.00 -1.69 -1.39
CA VAL A 131 -17.18 -2.87 -1.11
C VAL A 131 -16.37 -3.26 -2.35
N HIS A 132 -17.01 -3.27 -3.52
CA HIS A 132 -16.32 -3.56 -4.80
C HIS A 132 -15.20 -2.54 -5.09
N ALA A 133 -15.50 -1.25 -4.96
CA ALA A 133 -14.52 -0.18 -5.20
C ALA A 133 -13.30 -0.27 -4.25
N LEU A 134 -13.54 -0.58 -2.97
CA LEU A 134 -12.48 -0.78 -1.98
C LEU A 134 -11.63 -2.01 -2.35
N ALA A 135 -12.27 -3.13 -2.69
CA ALA A 135 -11.61 -4.38 -3.03
C ALA A 135 -10.75 -4.26 -4.29
N GLU A 136 -11.31 -3.73 -5.37
CA GLU A 136 -10.59 -3.55 -6.63
C GLU A 136 -9.41 -2.60 -6.47
N MET A 137 -9.62 -1.41 -5.91
CA MET A 137 -8.54 -0.45 -5.67
C MET A 137 -7.41 -1.07 -4.84
N HIS A 138 -7.76 -1.77 -3.76
CA HIS A 138 -6.79 -2.37 -2.86
C HIS A 138 -5.95 -3.45 -3.56
N VAL A 139 -6.61 -4.36 -4.27
CA VAL A 139 -5.95 -5.47 -4.99
C VAL A 139 -5.02 -4.94 -6.08
N GLU A 140 -5.51 -4.04 -6.94
CA GLU A 140 -4.72 -3.49 -8.04
C GLU A 140 -3.47 -2.75 -7.52
N LEU A 141 -3.61 -1.92 -6.48
CA LEU A 141 -2.47 -1.21 -5.90
C LEU A 141 -1.44 -2.19 -5.30
N VAL A 142 -1.90 -3.23 -4.60
CA VAL A 142 -1.00 -4.24 -4.02
C VAL A 142 -0.30 -5.07 -5.09
N LEU A 143 -0.96 -5.39 -6.21
CA LEU A 143 -0.35 -6.13 -7.33
C LEU A 143 0.70 -5.30 -8.08
N ILE A 144 0.45 -4.01 -8.30
CA ILE A 144 1.45 -3.10 -8.89
C ILE A 144 2.66 -2.96 -7.96
N HIS A 145 2.43 -2.84 -6.66
CA HIS A 145 3.49 -2.72 -5.64
C HIS A 145 4.46 -1.58 -5.95
N PRO A 146 3.98 -0.32 -6.05
CA PRO A 146 4.76 0.75 -6.67
C PRO A 146 5.98 1.22 -5.87
N PHE A 147 6.01 1.01 -4.56
CA PHE A 147 7.09 1.49 -3.69
C PHE A 147 8.03 0.37 -3.24
N ARG A 148 9.19 0.75 -2.71
CA ARG A 148 10.18 -0.22 -2.20
C ARG A 148 9.64 -1.05 -1.04
N ASP A 149 8.91 -0.44 -0.13
CA ASP A 149 8.20 -1.07 1.00
C ASP A 149 6.91 -0.28 1.29
N GLY A 150 6.09 -0.76 2.22
CA GLY A 150 4.89 -0.07 2.69
C GLY A 150 3.65 -0.25 1.83
N ASN A 151 3.70 -0.90 0.67
CA ASN A 151 2.60 -0.97 -0.28
C ASN A 151 1.28 -1.49 0.30
N GLY A 152 1.31 -2.58 1.08
CA GLY A 152 0.12 -3.12 1.70
C GLY A 152 -0.47 -2.22 2.79
N ARG A 153 0.39 -1.51 3.54
CA ARG A 153 -0.05 -0.53 4.56
C ARG A 153 -0.63 0.72 3.91
N LEU A 154 -0.02 1.21 2.83
CA LEU A 154 -0.56 2.31 2.04
C LEU A 154 -1.91 1.95 1.42
N ALA A 155 -2.06 0.74 0.87
CA ALA A 155 -3.33 0.29 0.31
C ALA A 155 -4.44 0.25 1.37
N ARG A 156 -4.15 -0.18 2.60
CA ARG A 156 -5.09 -0.09 3.73
C ARG A 156 -5.40 1.35 4.13
N ALA A 157 -4.39 2.22 4.18
CA ALA A 157 -4.59 3.64 4.46
C ALA A 157 -5.51 4.30 3.42
N LEU A 158 -5.28 4.07 2.13
CA LEU A 158 -6.14 4.56 1.06
C LEU A 158 -7.56 3.97 1.15
N SER A 159 -7.67 2.66 1.45
CA SER A 159 -8.99 2.04 1.67
C SER A 159 -9.76 2.71 2.82
N THR A 160 -9.07 3.09 3.91
CA THR A 160 -9.68 3.84 5.02
C THR A 160 -10.13 5.23 4.58
N LEU A 161 -9.32 5.96 3.83
CA LEU A 161 -9.71 7.28 3.31
C LEU A 161 -10.93 7.18 2.38
N MET A 162 -10.98 6.16 1.52
CA MET A 162 -12.16 5.90 0.66
C MET A 162 -13.38 5.46 1.47
N ALA A 163 -13.21 4.67 2.53
CA ALA A 163 -14.30 4.29 3.43
C ALA A 163 -14.90 5.51 4.13
N LEU A 164 -14.06 6.45 4.58
CA LEU A 164 -14.52 7.73 5.14
C LEU A 164 -15.31 8.55 4.11
N GLN A 165 -14.91 8.58 2.85
CA GLN A 165 -15.68 9.21 1.76
C GLN A 165 -17.08 8.58 1.60
N ALA A 166 -17.20 7.29 1.87
CA ALA A 166 -18.46 6.55 1.85
C ALA A 166 -19.28 6.67 3.14
N GLY A 167 -18.84 7.49 4.10
CA GLY A 167 -19.51 7.65 5.42
C GLY A 167 -19.35 6.43 6.34
N LEU A 168 -18.33 5.59 6.10
CA LEU A 168 -17.99 4.46 6.96
C LEU A 168 -17.00 4.90 8.05
N PRO A 169 -16.88 4.15 9.17
CA PRO A 169 -15.88 4.40 10.19
C PRO A 169 -14.46 4.10 9.69
N LEU A 170 -13.45 4.38 10.51
CA LEU A 170 -12.09 3.91 10.32
C LEU A 170 -12.09 2.37 10.25
N LEU A 171 -11.40 1.82 9.26
CA LEU A 171 -11.40 0.38 9.02
C LEU A 171 -10.41 -0.36 9.93
N ASP A 172 -10.87 -1.41 10.60
CA ASP A 172 -10.04 -2.35 11.35
C ASP A 172 -9.66 -3.55 10.48
N PHE A 173 -8.41 -3.58 10.05
CA PHE A 173 -7.85 -4.65 9.20
C PHE A 173 -7.29 -5.84 9.97
N SER A 174 -7.58 -5.99 11.26
CA SER A 174 -7.08 -7.11 12.07
C SER A 174 -7.45 -8.48 11.49
N LEU A 175 -8.63 -8.59 10.85
CA LEU A 175 -9.08 -9.80 10.13
C LEU A 175 -8.16 -10.20 8.95
N MET A 176 -7.43 -9.26 8.36
CA MET A 176 -6.49 -9.51 7.27
C MET A 176 -5.06 -9.82 7.77
N ALA A 177 -4.86 -9.93 9.09
CA ALA A 177 -3.59 -10.21 9.73
C ALA A 177 -3.62 -11.58 10.45
N GLY A 178 -2.51 -12.01 11.02
CA GLY A 178 -2.44 -13.24 11.79
C GLY A 178 -2.97 -14.45 11.02
N THR A 179 -4.03 -15.08 11.53
CA THR A 179 -4.69 -16.24 10.90
C THR A 179 -5.38 -15.90 9.58
N GLY A 180 -5.82 -14.66 9.39
CA GLY A 180 -6.46 -14.19 8.15
C GLY A 180 -5.47 -13.88 7.02
N LYS A 181 -4.16 -13.83 7.29
CA LYS A 181 -3.14 -13.48 6.30
C LYS A 181 -3.17 -14.37 5.06
N THR A 182 -3.43 -15.67 5.23
CA THR A 182 -3.47 -16.63 4.11
C THR A 182 -4.64 -16.32 3.16
N ALA A 183 -5.83 -16.08 3.70
CA ALA A 183 -7.00 -15.71 2.90
C ALA A 183 -6.79 -14.37 2.19
N TYR A 184 -6.20 -13.39 2.87
CA TYR A 184 -5.85 -12.09 2.29
C TYR A 184 -4.87 -12.24 1.11
N ILE A 185 -3.80 -13.03 1.25
CA ILE A 185 -2.85 -13.26 0.15
C ILE A 185 -3.53 -13.95 -1.04
N ALA A 186 -4.36 -14.96 -0.78
CA ALA A 186 -5.12 -15.64 -1.83
C ALA A 186 -6.07 -14.69 -2.57
N ALA A 187 -6.72 -13.76 -1.84
CA ALA A 187 -7.59 -12.75 -2.43
C ALA A 187 -6.81 -11.75 -3.32
N ILE A 188 -5.60 -11.34 -2.91
CA ILE A 188 -4.71 -10.53 -3.77
C ILE A 188 -4.34 -11.30 -5.04
N GLN A 189 -3.96 -12.57 -4.93
CA GLN A 189 -3.54 -13.38 -6.08
C GLN A 189 -4.70 -13.63 -7.06
N ALA A 190 -5.94 -13.79 -6.56
CA ALA A 190 -7.13 -13.90 -7.40
C ALA A 190 -7.35 -12.66 -8.29
N GLY A 191 -6.89 -11.52 -7.87
CA GLY A 191 -6.93 -10.27 -8.63
C GLY A 191 -6.09 -10.26 -9.91
N LEU A 192 -5.14 -11.16 -10.08
CA LEU A 192 -4.41 -11.32 -11.35
C LEU A 192 -5.37 -11.61 -12.52
N ASP A 193 -6.44 -12.34 -12.23
CA ASP A 193 -7.51 -12.66 -13.17
C ASP A 193 -8.71 -11.69 -13.07
N LYS A 194 -8.53 -10.53 -12.41
CA LYS A 194 -9.60 -9.56 -12.12
C LYS A 194 -10.76 -10.15 -11.31
N HIS A 195 -10.50 -11.21 -10.55
CA HIS A 195 -11.47 -11.85 -9.68
C HIS A 195 -11.42 -11.24 -8.28
N TYR A 196 -12.21 -10.20 -8.02
CA TYR A 196 -12.18 -9.42 -6.77
C TYR A 196 -13.10 -9.96 -5.67
N VAL A 197 -14.00 -10.91 -5.98
CA VAL A 197 -14.99 -11.47 -5.03
C VAL A 197 -14.38 -11.93 -3.69
N PRO A 198 -13.21 -12.62 -3.65
CA PRO A 198 -12.60 -12.98 -2.37
C PRO A 198 -12.20 -11.75 -1.53
N MET A 199 -11.72 -10.69 -2.15
CA MET A 199 -11.37 -9.44 -1.45
C MET A 199 -12.62 -8.65 -1.04
N GLU A 200 -13.68 -8.67 -1.84
CA GLU A 200 -14.98 -8.09 -1.49
C GLU A 200 -15.54 -8.73 -0.21
N SER A 201 -15.44 -10.07 -0.09
CA SER A 201 -15.85 -10.77 1.12
C SER A 201 -15.08 -10.29 2.34
N LEU A 202 -13.75 -10.15 2.23
CA LEU A 202 -12.90 -9.65 3.32
C LEU A 202 -13.24 -8.20 3.69
N PHE A 203 -13.45 -7.31 2.72
CA PHE A 203 -13.86 -5.93 3.00
C PHE A 203 -15.27 -5.87 3.62
N GLY A 204 -16.19 -6.74 3.21
CA GLY A 204 -17.48 -6.88 3.83
C GLY A 204 -17.38 -7.17 5.34
N GLU A 205 -16.53 -8.13 5.71
CA GLU A 205 -16.26 -8.50 7.12
C GLU A 205 -15.56 -7.38 7.89
N VAL A 206 -14.54 -6.75 7.29
CA VAL A 206 -13.83 -5.60 7.88
C VAL A 206 -14.79 -4.45 8.19
N ILE A 207 -15.68 -4.11 7.27
CA ILE A 207 -16.67 -3.03 7.49
C ILE A 207 -17.63 -3.39 8.63
N GLU A 208 -18.13 -4.62 8.71
CA GLU A 208 -19.01 -5.05 9.81
C GLU A 208 -18.30 -4.99 11.16
N GLN A 209 -17.08 -5.50 11.24
CA GLN A 209 -16.27 -5.44 12.45
C GLN A 209 -16.02 -3.98 12.89
N SER A 210 -15.63 -3.11 11.95
CA SER A 210 -15.33 -1.71 12.24
C SER A 210 -16.55 -0.95 12.77
N ARG A 211 -17.76 -1.26 12.26
CA ARG A 211 -19.01 -0.67 12.74
C ARG A 211 -19.39 -1.13 14.15
N SER A 212 -19.05 -2.37 14.51
CA SER A 212 -19.36 -2.93 15.82
C SER A 212 -18.43 -2.41 16.93
N SER A 213 -17.29 -1.83 16.55
CA SER A 213 -16.26 -1.32 17.45
C SER A 213 -16.29 0.21 17.62
N SER A 214 -17.17 0.92 16.87
CA SER A 214 -17.34 2.38 16.89
C SER A 214 -18.53 2.77 17.74
#